data_4ac4cddb21f97c8246035318e291183c
#
_entry.id   4ac4cddb21f97c8246035318e291183c
#
_cell.length_a   1.000
_cell.length_b   1.000
_cell.length_c   1.000
_cell.angle_alpha   90.00
_cell.angle_beta   90.00
_cell.angle_gamma   90.00
#
_symmetry.space_group_name_H-M   'P 1'
#
loop_
_entity.id
_entity.type
_entity.pdbx_description
1 polymer ?
#
loop_
_entity_poly.entity_id
_entity_poly.type
_entity_poly.pdbx_seq_one_letter_code
_entity_poly.pdbx_strand_id
1 'polypeptide(L)'
;MNEEKSKMLKLTTDQIETKFGKGSIMKFGEGGHDLNIGVIPTGALPLDAALGIGGVPRGRIVEVYGPESSGKTTLALQIIAEAQAMGGIVAFIDAEHALDPVYAARLGVDIDEVLITQPDTGEQALEICDMLVRSGAIDAVVVDSVAALVPRAEIEGEIGDTTVGLQARLMSQALRKLAGSLSKSNTTCIFINQLREKIGVMFGNPETTTGGRALKFFSSVRIDIRRIDSIKKDGEIVGNRVRAKVVKNKVAPPFRQAEFDLMYGEGISREGCIVDMAVEAGVAKKSGAWYTYGEERLGQGREAAKQTLKENPDLREELETKVRESFEIPIITRSTEEADALTPVAKPAKKK
;
A
#
# COMPACT_ATOMS: atom_id res chain seq x y z
N MET A 1 7.07 -14.55 -42.49
CA MET A 1 7.98 -13.43 -42.20
C MET A 1 9.17 -13.58 -43.17
N ASN A 2 9.57 -12.51 -43.89
CA ASN A 2 10.59 -12.58 -44.90
C ASN A 2 11.95 -12.96 -44.24
N GLU A 3 12.64 -14.01 -44.75
CA GLU A 3 13.89 -14.53 -44.18
C GLU A 3 14.98 -13.45 -44.03
N GLU A 4 15.07 -12.54 -45.00
CA GLU A 4 16.01 -11.40 -44.94
C GLU A 4 15.73 -10.47 -43.76
N LYS A 5 14.47 -10.14 -43.51
CA LYS A 5 14.08 -9.34 -42.34
C LYS A 5 14.41 -10.04 -41.02
N SER A 6 14.23 -11.33 -40.97
CA SER A 6 14.56 -12.13 -39.76
C SER A 6 16.08 -12.16 -39.50
N LYS A 7 16.91 -12.29 -40.53
CA LYS A 7 18.37 -12.24 -40.41
C LYS A 7 18.87 -10.86 -39.98
N MET A 8 18.32 -9.80 -40.58
CA MET A 8 18.66 -8.42 -40.18
C MET A 8 18.26 -8.10 -38.75
N LEU A 9 17.06 -8.57 -38.32
CA LEU A 9 16.62 -8.37 -36.93
C LEU A 9 17.53 -9.08 -35.94
N LYS A 10 17.95 -10.33 -36.24
CA LYS A 10 18.88 -11.08 -35.40
C LYS A 10 20.22 -10.40 -35.28
N LEU A 11 20.81 -9.95 -36.38
CA LEU A 11 22.06 -9.19 -36.36
C LEU A 11 21.95 -7.90 -35.52
N THR A 12 20.82 -7.19 -35.64
CA THR A 12 20.59 -5.96 -34.87
C THR A 12 20.41 -6.25 -33.37
N THR A 13 19.68 -7.32 -33.00
CA THR A 13 19.55 -7.73 -31.58
C THR A 13 20.89 -8.12 -31.00
N ASP A 14 21.71 -8.91 -31.72
CA ASP A 14 23.06 -9.30 -31.29
C ASP A 14 23.98 -8.08 -31.09
N GLN A 15 23.90 -7.06 -31.98
CA GLN A 15 24.63 -5.80 -31.82
C GLN A 15 24.16 -4.99 -30.59
N ILE A 16 22.84 -4.96 -30.32
CA ILE A 16 22.28 -4.29 -29.14
C ILE A 16 22.77 -4.99 -27.86
N GLU A 17 22.71 -6.32 -27.81
CA GLU A 17 23.19 -7.08 -26.67
C GLU A 17 24.69 -6.94 -26.44
N THR A 18 25.49 -6.90 -27.53
CA THR A 18 26.93 -6.66 -27.43
C THR A 18 27.25 -5.28 -26.87
N LYS A 19 26.47 -4.26 -27.27
CA LYS A 19 26.71 -2.86 -26.88
C LYS A 19 26.16 -2.52 -25.48
N PHE A 20 25.00 -3.06 -25.11
CA PHE A 20 24.25 -2.69 -23.90
C PHE A 20 24.14 -3.80 -22.86
N GLY A 21 24.65 -5.00 -23.16
CA GLY A 21 24.61 -6.18 -22.31
C GLY A 21 23.48 -7.15 -22.68
N LYS A 22 23.65 -8.44 -22.30
CA LYS A 22 22.63 -9.46 -22.52
C LYS A 22 21.33 -9.09 -21.83
N GLY A 23 20.20 -9.30 -22.53
CA GLY A 23 18.87 -8.98 -22.00
C GLY A 23 18.46 -7.51 -22.16
N SER A 24 19.29 -6.67 -22.84
CA SER A 24 18.93 -5.28 -23.16
C SER A 24 17.79 -5.17 -24.19
N ILE A 25 17.54 -6.22 -24.94
CA ILE A 25 16.39 -6.40 -25.83
C ILE A 25 15.88 -7.82 -25.72
N MET A 26 14.56 -8.01 -25.66
CA MET A 26 13.93 -9.31 -25.61
C MET A 26 12.57 -9.28 -26.27
N LYS A 27 12.11 -10.41 -26.77
CA LYS A 27 10.72 -10.53 -27.20
C LYS A 27 9.83 -10.76 -26.00
N PHE A 28 8.67 -10.13 -25.98
CA PHE A 28 7.73 -10.17 -24.86
C PHE A 28 7.28 -11.61 -24.47
N GLY A 29 7.35 -12.57 -25.39
CA GLY A 29 6.99 -13.98 -25.15
C GLY A 29 8.16 -14.94 -24.91
N GLU A 30 9.42 -14.52 -25.13
CA GLU A 30 10.59 -15.39 -24.99
C GLU A 30 11.40 -15.13 -23.71
N GLY A 31 11.09 -14.07 -22.99
CA GLY A 31 11.95 -13.55 -21.91
C GLY A 31 11.70 -14.10 -20.53
N GLY A 32 10.94 -15.17 -20.31
CA GLY A 32 10.77 -15.72 -18.95
C GLY A 32 10.42 -14.66 -17.88
N HIS A 33 10.07 -13.44 -18.29
CA HIS A 33 9.47 -12.49 -17.39
C HIS A 33 8.15 -13.09 -16.97
N ASP A 34 8.14 -13.69 -15.81
CA ASP A 34 6.91 -13.95 -15.10
C ASP A 34 6.08 -12.68 -15.21
N LEU A 35 4.99 -12.76 -15.98
CA LEU A 35 3.97 -11.70 -15.99
C LEU A 35 3.38 -11.51 -14.59
N ASN A 36 3.80 -12.34 -13.65
CA ASN A 36 3.43 -12.34 -12.26
C ASN A 36 4.26 -11.29 -11.52
N ILE A 37 3.72 -10.07 -11.50
CA ILE A 37 4.28 -8.98 -10.70
C ILE A 37 4.13 -9.38 -9.23
N GLY A 38 5.24 -9.53 -8.51
CA GLY A 38 5.21 -9.75 -7.08
C GLY A 38 4.42 -8.65 -6.37
N VAL A 39 3.74 -8.99 -5.29
CA VAL A 39 2.88 -8.06 -4.55
C VAL A 39 3.18 -8.08 -3.07
N ILE A 40 2.78 -7.02 -2.38
CA ILE A 40 2.67 -6.95 -0.93
C ILE A 40 1.20 -6.71 -0.62
N PRO A 41 0.53 -7.55 0.20
CA PRO A 41 -0.86 -7.34 0.61
C PRO A 41 -1.03 -5.99 1.30
N THR A 42 -2.25 -5.47 1.25
CA THR A 42 -2.55 -4.20 1.93
C THR A 42 -3.05 -4.40 3.36
N GLY A 43 -3.32 -5.65 3.77
CA GLY A 43 -4.02 -5.97 5.01
C GLY A 43 -5.54 -5.80 4.90
N ALA A 44 -6.02 -5.13 3.84
CA ALA A 44 -7.44 -4.99 3.52
C ALA A 44 -7.79 -5.88 2.31
N LEU A 45 -8.33 -7.05 2.56
CA LEU A 45 -8.69 -8.02 1.51
C LEU A 45 -9.56 -7.43 0.38
N PRO A 46 -10.56 -6.55 0.66
CA PRO A 46 -11.31 -5.86 -0.40
C PRO A 46 -10.44 -4.97 -1.28
N LEU A 47 -9.40 -4.33 -0.69
CA LEU A 47 -8.48 -3.49 -1.46
C LEU A 47 -7.52 -4.34 -2.30
N ASP A 48 -7.08 -5.49 -1.79
CA ASP A 48 -6.28 -6.46 -2.54
C ASP A 48 -7.03 -6.96 -3.78
N ALA A 49 -8.33 -7.25 -3.64
CA ALA A 49 -9.22 -7.57 -4.76
C ALA A 49 -9.38 -6.39 -5.74
N ALA A 50 -9.56 -5.17 -5.22
CA ALA A 50 -9.74 -3.98 -6.05
C ALA A 50 -8.46 -3.62 -6.84
N LEU A 51 -7.28 -3.91 -6.29
CA LEU A 51 -5.99 -3.77 -6.98
C LEU A 51 -5.82 -4.80 -8.11
N GLY A 52 -6.55 -5.93 -8.09
CA GLY A 52 -6.63 -6.90 -9.17
C GLY A 52 -5.43 -7.84 -9.30
N ILE A 53 -4.42 -7.68 -8.45
CA ILE A 53 -3.22 -8.52 -8.39
C ILE A 53 -2.94 -9.04 -6.96
N GLY A 54 -3.84 -8.73 -6.01
CA GLY A 54 -3.75 -9.22 -4.63
C GLY A 54 -2.92 -8.37 -3.67
N GLY A 55 -2.57 -7.14 -4.05
CA GLY A 55 -1.82 -6.21 -3.21
C GLY A 55 -1.18 -5.07 -3.99
N VAL A 56 -0.29 -4.32 -3.35
CA VAL A 56 0.51 -3.28 -4.04
C VAL A 56 1.67 -3.92 -4.82
N PRO A 57 1.95 -3.46 -6.05
CA PRO A 57 2.95 -4.08 -6.91
C PRO A 57 4.37 -3.83 -6.42
N ARG A 58 5.21 -4.87 -6.41
CA ARG A 58 6.66 -4.75 -6.18
C ARG A 58 7.35 -4.05 -7.35
N GLY A 59 8.45 -3.37 -7.09
CA GLY A 59 9.23 -2.66 -8.10
C GLY A 59 8.55 -1.41 -8.65
N ARG A 60 7.56 -0.84 -7.95
CA ARG A 60 6.71 0.24 -8.44
C ARG A 60 6.50 1.34 -7.39
N ILE A 61 6.10 2.50 -7.90
CA ILE A 61 5.65 3.63 -7.09
C ILE A 61 4.15 3.54 -6.90
N VAL A 62 3.73 3.63 -5.63
CA VAL A 62 2.33 3.69 -5.20
C VAL A 62 2.10 5.04 -4.51
N GLU A 63 1.03 5.74 -4.85
CA GLU A 63 0.60 6.95 -4.15
C GLU A 63 -0.69 6.65 -3.39
N VAL A 64 -0.66 6.87 -2.07
CA VAL A 64 -1.85 6.84 -1.18
C VAL A 64 -2.17 8.26 -0.78
N TYR A 65 -3.34 8.76 -1.11
CA TYR A 65 -3.71 10.13 -0.82
C TYR A 65 -5.17 10.25 -0.38
N GLY A 66 -5.50 11.35 0.28
CA GLY A 66 -6.84 11.61 0.77
C GLY A 66 -6.86 12.76 1.78
N PRO A 67 -8.04 13.11 2.30
CA PRO A 67 -8.18 14.10 3.35
C PRO A 67 -7.39 13.75 4.61
N GLU A 68 -7.27 14.71 5.52
CA GLU A 68 -6.72 14.46 6.84
C GLU A 68 -7.54 13.41 7.60
N SER A 69 -6.89 12.62 8.44
CA SER A 69 -7.53 11.57 9.26
C SER A 69 -8.33 10.52 8.45
N SER A 70 -8.03 10.34 7.16
CA SER A 70 -8.68 9.33 6.31
C SER A 70 -8.09 7.91 6.43
N GLY A 71 -6.96 7.74 7.16
CA GLY A 71 -6.30 6.45 7.35
C GLY A 71 -5.14 6.16 6.39
N LYS A 72 -4.54 7.19 5.76
CA LYS A 72 -3.40 7.04 4.84
C LYS A 72 -2.20 6.36 5.49
N THR A 73 -1.72 6.91 6.61
CA THR A 73 -0.59 6.36 7.38
C THR A 73 -0.92 4.98 7.93
N THR A 74 -2.14 4.75 8.41
CA THR A 74 -2.61 3.42 8.86
C THR A 74 -2.52 2.38 7.75
N LEU A 75 -2.98 2.71 6.54
CA LEU A 75 -2.87 1.80 5.39
C LEU A 75 -1.41 1.53 5.01
N ALA A 76 -0.56 2.55 5.02
CA ALA A 76 0.86 2.38 4.72
C ALA A 76 1.59 1.53 5.75
N LEU A 77 1.32 1.73 7.05
CA LEU A 77 1.85 0.90 8.14
C LEU A 77 1.38 -0.55 8.04
N GLN A 78 0.11 -0.76 7.67
CA GLN A 78 -0.41 -2.11 7.46
C GLN A 78 0.30 -2.82 6.30
N ILE A 79 0.60 -2.11 5.19
CA ILE A 79 1.38 -2.67 4.07
C ILE A 79 2.80 -3.01 4.52
N ILE A 80 3.42 -2.19 5.38
CA ILE A 80 4.73 -2.48 5.98
C ILE A 80 4.67 -3.75 6.83
N ALA A 81 3.67 -3.88 7.72
CA ALA A 81 3.49 -5.07 8.55
C ALA A 81 3.33 -6.34 7.69
N GLU A 82 2.54 -6.27 6.61
CA GLU A 82 2.39 -7.38 5.68
C GLU A 82 3.70 -7.71 4.94
N ALA A 83 4.52 -6.69 4.61
CA ALA A 83 5.84 -6.92 4.00
C ALA A 83 6.79 -7.63 4.97
N GLN A 84 6.82 -7.23 6.25
CA GLN A 84 7.62 -7.89 7.29
C GLN A 84 7.13 -9.32 7.55
N ALA A 85 5.81 -9.56 7.60
CA ALA A 85 5.23 -10.90 7.75
C ALA A 85 5.59 -11.85 6.60
N MET A 86 6.00 -11.31 5.44
CA MET A 86 6.55 -12.07 4.31
C MET A 86 8.09 -12.24 4.42
N GLY A 87 8.72 -11.81 5.51
CA GLY A 87 10.18 -11.81 5.71
C GLY A 87 10.90 -10.66 4.99
N GLY A 88 10.17 -9.60 4.60
CA GLY A 88 10.73 -8.45 3.89
C GLY A 88 11.32 -7.39 4.81
N ILE A 89 12.37 -6.71 4.35
CA ILE A 89 13.00 -5.58 5.03
C ILE A 89 12.32 -4.29 4.58
N VAL A 90 11.96 -3.44 5.54
CA VAL A 90 11.15 -2.24 5.30
C VAL A 90 11.80 -0.98 5.87
N ALA A 91 11.48 0.15 5.26
CA ALA A 91 11.91 1.46 5.73
C ALA A 91 10.76 2.46 5.78
N PHE A 92 10.81 3.39 6.74
CA PHE A 92 9.85 4.47 6.89
C PHE A 92 10.60 5.81 6.97
N ILE A 93 10.33 6.69 6.01
CA ILE A 93 10.86 8.05 5.95
C ILE A 93 9.79 9.00 6.48
N ASP A 94 9.91 9.36 7.76
CA ASP A 94 8.97 10.20 8.50
C ASP A 94 9.35 11.67 8.36
N ALA A 95 8.92 12.29 7.26
CA ALA A 95 9.15 13.71 7.02
C ALA A 95 8.18 14.62 7.81
N GLU A 96 7.10 14.08 8.36
CA GLU A 96 6.16 14.82 9.24
C GLU A 96 6.59 14.80 10.71
N HIS A 97 7.56 13.94 11.09
CA HIS A 97 8.00 13.71 12.48
C HIS A 97 6.86 13.31 13.41
N ALA A 98 5.91 12.54 12.91
CA ALA A 98 4.64 12.24 13.57
C ALA A 98 4.37 10.74 13.77
N LEU A 99 5.32 9.87 13.43
CA LEU A 99 5.15 8.43 13.58
C LEU A 99 5.14 8.04 15.06
N ASP A 100 4.04 7.42 15.48
CA ASP A 100 3.91 6.81 16.81
C ASP A 100 4.32 5.33 16.75
N PRO A 101 5.46 4.94 17.38
CA PRO A 101 5.93 3.54 17.37
C PRO A 101 4.98 2.60 18.11
N VAL A 102 4.26 3.09 19.14
CA VAL A 102 3.27 2.28 19.86
C VAL A 102 2.07 1.96 18.97
N TYR A 103 1.66 2.92 18.17
CA TYR A 103 0.60 2.71 17.19
C TYR A 103 1.06 1.76 16.07
N ALA A 104 2.26 1.94 15.53
CA ALA A 104 2.82 1.07 14.51
C ALA A 104 2.91 -0.39 14.99
N ALA A 105 3.40 -0.63 16.21
CA ALA A 105 3.45 -1.96 16.80
C ALA A 105 2.06 -2.61 16.95
N ARG A 106 1.03 -1.83 17.31
CA ARG A 106 -0.36 -2.33 17.39
C ARG A 106 -0.93 -2.74 16.03
N LEU A 107 -0.42 -2.17 14.95
CA LEU A 107 -0.78 -2.54 13.58
C LEU A 107 0.00 -3.78 13.08
N GLY A 108 0.88 -4.34 13.89
CA GLY A 108 1.69 -5.50 13.57
C GLY A 108 3.04 -5.18 12.93
N VAL A 109 3.47 -3.92 12.96
CA VAL A 109 4.83 -3.56 12.53
C VAL A 109 5.82 -4.00 13.60
N ASP A 110 6.82 -4.77 13.21
CA ASP A 110 7.99 -5.03 14.04
C ASP A 110 8.85 -3.77 14.06
N ILE A 111 8.76 -3.05 15.20
CA ILE A 111 9.44 -1.76 15.38
C ILE A 111 10.95 -1.90 15.58
N ASP A 112 11.42 -3.07 15.96
CA ASP A 112 12.85 -3.33 16.18
C ASP A 112 13.55 -3.59 14.83
N GLU A 113 12.83 -4.05 13.81
CA GLU A 113 13.35 -4.40 12.49
C GLU A 113 13.01 -3.34 11.40
N VAL A 114 12.21 -2.32 11.70
CA VAL A 114 11.90 -1.26 10.72
C VAL A 114 12.98 -0.17 10.74
N LEU A 115 13.51 0.16 9.55
CA LEU A 115 14.43 1.28 9.39
C LEU A 115 13.66 2.60 9.38
N ILE A 116 13.90 3.48 10.35
CA ILE A 116 13.24 4.79 10.44
C ILE A 116 14.25 5.91 10.25
N THR A 117 13.87 6.94 9.47
CA THR A 117 14.61 8.18 9.33
C THR A 117 13.68 9.38 9.35
N GLN A 118 14.16 10.47 9.96
CA GLN A 118 13.45 11.75 10.06
C GLN A 118 14.31 12.86 9.44
N PRO A 119 14.22 13.04 8.11
CA PRO A 119 15.05 13.98 7.38
C PRO A 119 14.60 15.43 7.58
N ASP A 120 15.55 16.37 7.63
CA ASP A 120 15.29 17.81 7.76
C ASP A 120 14.83 18.47 6.46
N THR A 121 15.21 17.90 5.30
CA THR A 121 14.90 18.47 3.97
C THR A 121 14.33 17.43 3.02
N GLY A 122 13.56 17.88 2.03
CA GLY A 122 13.02 17.02 0.97
C GLY A 122 14.10 16.35 0.13
N GLU A 123 15.23 17.05 -0.10
CA GLU A 123 16.40 16.48 -0.81
C GLU A 123 16.97 15.31 -0.02
N GLN A 124 17.19 15.47 1.28
CA GLN A 124 17.73 14.42 2.16
C GLN A 124 16.78 13.22 2.20
N ALA A 125 15.48 13.43 2.36
CA ALA A 125 14.47 12.37 2.35
C ALA A 125 14.51 11.53 1.07
N LEU A 126 14.53 12.20 -0.09
CA LEU A 126 14.49 11.54 -1.38
C LEU A 126 15.84 10.90 -1.76
N GLU A 127 16.95 11.44 -1.28
CA GLU A 127 18.28 10.84 -1.45
C GLU A 127 18.44 9.57 -0.60
N ILE A 128 18.00 9.59 0.65
CA ILE A 128 17.96 8.39 1.51
C ILE A 128 17.07 7.33 0.86
N CYS A 129 15.89 7.70 0.36
CA CYS A 129 15.01 6.80 -0.37
C CYS A 129 15.73 6.17 -1.59
N ASP A 130 16.41 6.96 -2.42
CA ASP A 130 17.16 6.46 -3.59
C ASP A 130 18.28 5.50 -3.18
N MET A 131 19.01 5.81 -2.11
CA MET A 131 20.08 4.94 -1.60
C MET A 131 19.54 3.60 -1.10
N LEU A 132 18.45 3.61 -0.32
CA LEU A 132 17.79 2.41 0.17
C LEU A 132 17.29 1.54 -0.98
N VAL A 133 16.59 2.13 -1.95
CA VAL A 133 16.08 1.42 -3.13
C VAL A 133 17.22 0.82 -3.95
N ARG A 134 18.31 1.57 -4.17
CA ARG A 134 19.46 1.11 -4.97
C ARG A 134 20.27 0.01 -4.30
N SER A 135 20.19 -0.13 -2.98
CA SER A 135 20.84 -1.24 -2.26
C SER A 135 20.29 -2.60 -2.70
N GLY A 136 19.03 -2.65 -3.16
CA GLY A 136 18.33 -3.88 -3.52
C GLY A 136 17.98 -4.77 -2.32
N ALA A 137 18.20 -4.26 -1.10
CA ALA A 137 17.95 -5.01 0.15
C ALA A 137 16.58 -4.70 0.77
N ILE A 138 15.88 -3.66 0.28
CA ILE A 138 14.62 -3.17 0.86
C ILE A 138 13.44 -3.64 0.02
N ASP A 139 12.44 -4.26 0.64
CA ASP A 139 11.20 -4.72 0.00
C ASP A 139 10.17 -3.61 -0.13
N ALA A 140 10.03 -2.78 0.90
CA ALA A 140 9.13 -1.63 0.86
C ALA A 140 9.75 -0.41 1.55
N VAL A 141 9.48 0.78 1.01
CA VAL A 141 9.82 2.07 1.63
C VAL A 141 8.61 2.98 1.58
N VAL A 142 8.27 3.60 2.71
CA VAL A 142 7.21 4.60 2.84
C VAL A 142 7.84 5.98 2.99
N VAL A 143 7.27 6.98 2.33
CA VAL A 143 7.58 8.41 2.52
C VAL A 143 6.32 9.10 3.01
N ASP A 144 6.32 9.53 4.28
CA ASP A 144 5.18 10.22 4.92
C ASP A 144 5.59 11.61 5.37
N SER A 145 5.14 12.67 4.73
CA SER A 145 4.35 12.72 3.52
C SER A 145 5.02 13.63 2.48
N VAL A 146 4.58 13.53 1.22
CA VAL A 146 5.05 14.43 0.15
C VAL A 146 4.86 15.90 0.51
N ALA A 147 3.79 16.23 1.27
CA ALA A 147 3.50 17.60 1.70
C ALA A 147 4.60 18.18 2.61
N ALA A 148 5.29 17.33 3.36
CA ALA A 148 6.36 17.71 4.29
C ALA A 148 7.76 17.72 3.66
N LEU A 149 7.89 17.31 2.39
CA LEU A 149 9.15 17.37 1.66
C LEU A 149 9.49 18.81 1.25
N VAL A 150 9.96 19.61 2.20
CA VAL A 150 10.33 20.99 1.97
C VAL A 150 11.72 21.05 1.32
N PRO A 151 11.88 21.74 0.17
CA PRO A 151 13.18 21.94 -0.44
C PRO A 151 14.12 22.73 0.46
N ARG A 152 15.41 22.38 0.46
CA ARG A 152 16.45 23.08 1.25
C ARG A 152 16.44 24.58 1.01
N ALA A 153 16.34 25.01 -0.25
CA ALA A 153 16.31 26.42 -0.63
C ALA A 153 15.11 27.18 -0.03
N GLU A 154 14.02 26.47 0.30
CA GLU A 154 12.86 27.06 0.98
C GLU A 154 13.10 27.19 2.49
N ILE A 155 13.81 26.25 3.09
CA ILE A 155 14.19 26.27 4.52
C ILE A 155 15.24 27.36 4.79
N GLU A 156 16.22 27.55 3.88
CA GLU A 156 17.30 28.53 3.99
C GLU A 156 16.87 29.96 3.58
N GLY A 157 15.70 30.11 2.92
CA GLY A 157 15.13 31.39 2.52
C GLY A 157 14.46 32.14 3.66
N GLU A 158 14.08 33.40 3.40
CA GLU A 158 13.34 34.20 4.37
C GLU A 158 11.83 33.87 4.37
N ILE A 159 11.16 34.06 5.51
CA ILE A 159 9.71 33.88 5.61
C ILE A 159 9.01 34.88 4.71
N GLY A 160 8.32 34.39 3.69
CA GLY A 160 7.61 35.22 2.70
C GLY A 160 8.24 35.20 1.29
N ASP A 161 9.38 34.55 1.13
CA ASP A 161 9.97 34.33 -0.19
C ASP A 161 9.08 33.50 -1.11
N THR A 162 9.10 33.82 -2.40
CA THR A 162 8.34 33.07 -3.40
C THR A 162 9.08 31.81 -3.80
N THR A 163 8.64 30.66 -3.27
CA THR A 163 9.24 29.33 -3.52
C THR A 163 8.45 28.49 -4.55
N VAL A 164 7.70 29.17 -5.44
CA VAL A 164 6.78 28.53 -6.40
C VAL A 164 7.49 27.48 -7.24
N GLY A 165 7.04 26.23 -7.13
CA GLY A 165 7.47 25.12 -7.97
C GLY A 165 8.77 24.43 -7.56
N LEU A 166 9.45 24.82 -6.49
CA LEU A 166 10.68 24.15 -6.01
C LEU A 166 10.39 22.68 -5.66
N GLN A 167 9.36 22.43 -4.84
CA GLN A 167 8.96 21.07 -4.47
C GLN A 167 8.59 20.23 -5.70
N ALA A 168 7.88 20.80 -6.68
CA ALA A 168 7.52 20.07 -7.90
C ALA A 168 8.73 19.71 -8.77
N ARG A 169 9.77 20.56 -8.79
CA ARG A 169 11.06 20.27 -9.46
C ARG A 169 11.79 19.15 -8.75
N LEU A 170 11.92 19.25 -7.42
CA LEU A 170 12.54 18.24 -6.56
C LEU A 170 11.88 16.86 -6.79
N MET A 171 10.56 16.78 -6.67
CA MET A 171 9.81 15.55 -6.93
C MET A 171 10.01 15.02 -8.35
N SER A 172 10.01 15.88 -9.36
CA SER A 172 10.22 15.47 -10.75
C SER A 172 11.62 14.89 -11.00
N GLN A 173 12.63 15.42 -10.34
CA GLN A 173 14.01 14.95 -10.45
C GLN A 173 14.18 13.61 -9.71
N ALA A 174 13.71 13.51 -8.48
CA ALA A 174 13.81 12.32 -7.66
C ALA A 174 13.05 11.14 -8.28
N LEU A 175 11.79 11.34 -8.67
CA LEU A 175 10.97 10.27 -9.24
C LEU A 175 11.52 9.71 -10.56
N ARG A 176 12.25 10.53 -11.34
CA ARG A 176 12.94 10.06 -12.54
C ARG A 176 14.07 9.07 -12.21
N LYS A 177 14.82 9.32 -11.13
CA LYS A 177 15.87 8.41 -10.65
C LYS A 177 15.26 7.16 -10.04
N LEU A 178 14.32 7.33 -9.12
CA LEU A 178 13.66 6.24 -8.40
C LEU A 178 12.96 5.25 -9.31
N ALA A 179 12.28 5.70 -10.36
CA ALA A 179 11.55 4.81 -11.27
C ALA A 179 12.45 3.76 -11.93
N GLY A 180 13.68 4.13 -12.29
CA GLY A 180 14.65 3.20 -12.87
C GLY A 180 15.27 2.26 -11.85
N SER A 181 15.50 2.72 -10.63
CA SER A 181 16.07 1.93 -9.53
C SER A 181 15.06 0.92 -8.98
N LEU A 182 13.82 1.36 -8.75
CA LEU A 182 12.73 0.51 -8.22
C LEU A 182 12.45 -0.71 -9.09
N SER A 183 12.41 -0.53 -10.42
CA SER A 183 12.19 -1.64 -11.35
C SER A 183 13.28 -2.70 -11.29
N LYS A 184 14.50 -2.34 -10.89
CA LYS A 184 15.66 -3.26 -10.78
C LYS A 184 15.76 -3.90 -9.40
N SER A 185 15.45 -3.16 -8.34
CA SER A 185 15.53 -3.60 -6.96
C SER A 185 14.30 -4.39 -6.49
N ASN A 186 13.22 -4.37 -7.26
CA ASN A 186 11.93 -4.97 -6.88
C ASN A 186 11.31 -4.35 -5.60
N THR A 187 11.75 -3.16 -5.21
CA THR A 187 11.27 -2.45 -4.02
C THR A 187 9.96 -1.73 -4.32
N THR A 188 8.98 -1.83 -3.42
CA THR A 188 7.75 -1.01 -3.45
C THR A 188 8.01 0.32 -2.78
N CYS A 189 7.77 1.44 -3.48
CA CYS A 189 7.89 2.77 -2.89
C CYS A 189 6.51 3.41 -2.73
N ILE A 190 6.10 3.67 -1.49
CA ILE A 190 4.78 4.20 -1.13
C ILE A 190 4.95 5.67 -0.73
N PHE A 191 4.32 6.56 -1.49
CA PHE A 191 4.24 7.98 -1.14
C PHE A 191 2.87 8.28 -0.56
N ILE A 192 2.84 8.76 0.67
CA ILE A 192 1.65 9.32 1.29
C ILE A 192 1.54 10.78 0.85
N ASN A 193 0.35 11.22 0.45
CA ASN A 193 0.14 12.56 -0.04
C ASN A 193 -1.14 13.18 0.54
N GLN A 194 -1.13 14.50 0.67
CA GLN A 194 -2.25 15.27 1.16
C GLN A 194 -3.01 15.91 -0.01
N LEU A 195 -4.30 16.14 0.19
CA LEU A 195 -5.13 16.92 -0.72
C LEU A 195 -5.01 18.42 -0.40
N ARG A 196 -5.01 19.21 -1.46
CA ARG A 196 -5.12 20.68 -1.42
C ARG A 196 -6.19 21.12 -2.40
N GLU A 197 -6.83 22.22 -2.12
CA GLU A 197 -7.80 22.83 -3.04
C GLU A 197 -7.13 23.89 -3.90
N LYS A 198 -7.42 23.87 -5.19
CA LYS A 198 -7.02 24.92 -6.12
C LYS A 198 -7.96 26.10 -5.99
N ILE A 199 -7.41 27.25 -5.67
CA ILE A 199 -8.16 28.50 -5.62
C ILE A 199 -8.63 28.87 -7.03
N GLY A 200 -9.90 29.32 -7.19
CA GLY A 200 -10.45 29.83 -8.43
C GLY A 200 -10.96 28.79 -9.44
N VAL A 201 -11.04 27.53 -9.07
CA VAL A 201 -11.68 26.50 -9.91
C VAL A 201 -13.18 26.52 -9.71
N MET A 202 -13.91 27.17 -10.62
CA MET A 202 -15.39 27.24 -10.58
C MET A 202 -16.08 25.99 -11.15
N PHE A 203 -15.41 25.22 -12.02
CA PHE A 203 -15.95 24.02 -12.66
C PHE A 203 -14.93 22.88 -12.61
N GLY A 204 -15.42 21.64 -12.37
CA GLY A 204 -14.59 20.44 -12.26
C GLY A 204 -14.14 20.17 -10.82
N ASN A 205 -13.15 19.28 -10.65
CA ASN A 205 -12.65 18.90 -9.33
C ASN A 205 -11.53 19.86 -8.90
N PRO A 206 -11.71 20.66 -7.84
CA PRO A 206 -10.69 21.57 -7.31
C PRO A 206 -9.56 20.83 -6.59
N GLU A 207 -9.78 19.60 -6.14
CA GLU A 207 -8.81 18.84 -5.36
C GLU A 207 -7.55 18.49 -6.18
N THR A 208 -6.41 18.67 -5.56
CA THR A 208 -5.11 18.27 -6.12
C THR A 208 -4.18 17.77 -5.02
N THR A 209 -3.23 16.90 -5.37
CA THR A 209 -2.19 16.47 -4.44
C THR A 209 -0.98 17.41 -4.50
N THR A 210 -0.20 17.47 -3.41
CA THR A 210 1.05 18.26 -3.30
C THR A 210 2.17 17.68 -4.16
N GLY A 211 3.30 18.39 -4.32
CA GLY A 211 4.45 17.92 -5.08
C GLY A 211 4.31 17.97 -6.61
N GLY A 212 3.30 18.69 -7.12
CA GLY A 212 3.09 18.90 -8.55
C GLY A 212 2.47 17.71 -9.29
N ARG A 213 2.83 17.53 -10.59
CA ARG A 213 2.24 16.48 -11.43
C ARG A 213 3.10 15.22 -11.53
N ALA A 214 4.36 15.25 -11.10
CA ALA A 214 5.31 14.18 -11.36
C ALA A 214 4.83 12.85 -10.77
N LEU A 215 4.40 12.84 -9.50
CA LEU A 215 3.94 11.62 -8.83
C LEU A 215 2.73 11.01 -9.54
N LYS A 216 1.80 11.83 -10.06
CA LYS A 216 0.65 11.36 -10.85
C LYS A 216 1.06 10.58 -12.12
N PHE A 217 2.20 10.93 -12.72
CA PHE A 217 2.71 10.24 -13.91
C PHE A 217 3.56 9.02 -13.55
N PHE A 218 4.45 9.13 -12.57
CA PHE A 218 5.39 8.07 -12.22
C PHE A 218 4.75 6.94 -11.42
N SER A 219 3.75 7.20 -10.57
CA SER A 219 3.04 6.14 -9.85
C SER A 219 2.40 5.12 -10.80
N SER A 220 2.53 3.84 -10.46
CA SER A 220 1.83 2.75 -11.14
C SER A 220 0.43 2.54 -10.58
N VAL A 221 0.27 2.77 -9.29
CA VAL A 221 -1.00 2.69 -8.58
C VAL A 221 -1.23 3.99 -7.81
N ARG A 222 -2.47 4.48 -7.78
CA ARG A 222 -2.90 5.62 -6.97
C ARG A 222 -4.19 5.26 -6.27
N ILE A 223 -4.20 5.41 -4.95
CA ILE A 223 -5.30 5.07 -4.06
C ILE A 223 -5.81 6.35 -3.39
N ASP A 224 -7.07 6.70 -3.64
CA ASP A 224 -7.79 7.78 -2.95
C ASP A 224 -8.54 7.16 -1.77
N ILE A 225 -8.14 7.45 -0.53
CA ILE A 225 -8.76 6.91 0.68
C ILE A 225 -9.55 7.99 1.41
N ARG A 226 -10.83 7.69 1.70
CA ARG A 226 -11.75 8.65 2.35
C ARG A 226 -12.58 7.97 3.42
N ARG A 227 -12.77 8.65 4.54
CA ARG A 227 -13.76 8.26 5.53
C ARG A 227 -15.16 8.48 4.97
N ILE A 228 -16.02 7.48 5.09
CA ILE A 228 -17.42 7.54 4.64
C ILE A 228 -18.42 7.48 5.80
N ASP A 229 -18.03 6.84 6.92
CA ASP A 229 -18.87 6.76 8.12
C ASP A 229 -18.01 6.56 9.37
N SER A 230 -18.60 6.68 10.55
CA SER A 230 -17.99 6.42 11.84
C SER A 230 -18.61 5.18 12.49
N ILE A 231 -17.78 4.26 12.94
CA ILE A 231 -18.20 3.04 13.62
C ILE A 231 -18.41 3.35 15.10
N LYS A 232 -19.60 3.08 15.61
CA LYS A 232 -19.95 3.31 17.01
C LYS A 232 -20.19 1.98 17.72
N LYS A 233 -19.71 1.91 18.97
CA LYS A 233 -19.98 0.82 19.90
C LYS A 233 -20.34 1.43 21.24
N ASP A 234 -21.49 1.08 21.81
CA ASP A 234 -21.99 1.57 23.08
C ASP A 234 -22.06 3.11 23.20
N GLY A 235 -22.30 3.80 22.06
CA GLY A 235 -22.38 5.25 21.96
C GLY A 235 -21.06 5.95 21.69
N GLU A 236 -19.93 5.28 21.79
CA GLU A 236 -18.60 5.82 21.51
C GLU A 236 -18.14 5.51 20.09
N ILE A 237 -17.36 6.40 19.49
CA ILE A 237 -16.76 6.17 18.17
C ILE A 237 -15.49 5.34 18.36
N VAL A 238 -15.51 4.10 17.83
CA VAL A 238 -14.40 3.13 17.96
C VAL A 238 -13.62 2.93 16.67
N GLY A 239 -14.05 3.55 15.58
CA GLY A 239 -13.38 3.43 14.30
C GLY A 239 -14.10 4.18 13.19
N ASN A 240 -13.60 4.04 11.98
CA ASN A 240 -14.18 4.65 10.78
C ASN A 240 -14.36 3.59 9.68
N ARG A 241 -15.49 3.66 8.97
CA ARG A 241 -15.65 3.02 7.67
C ARG A 241 -14.97 3.89 6.63
N VAL A 242 -14.07 3.32 5.85
CA VAL A 242 -13.34 4.03 4.80
C VAL A 242 -13.61 3.42 3.44
N ARG A 243 -13.51 4.26 2.41
CA ARG A 243 -13.53 3.86 1.02
C ARG A 243 -12.18 4.17 0.39
N ALA A 244 -11.52 3.16 -0.16
CA ALA A 244 -10.32 3.26 -0.96
C ALA A 244 -10.69 3.09 -2.45
N LYS A 245 -10.43 4.10 -3.27
CA LYS A 245 -10.67 4.07 -4.72
C LYS A 245 -9.34 4.00 -5.45
N VAL A 246 -9.17 2.98 -6.28
CA VAL A 246 -8.00 2.82 -7.15
C VAL A 246 -8.18 3.69 -8.38
N VAL A 247 -7.73 4.95 -8.32
CA VAL A 247 -7.96 5.94 -9.40
C VAL A 247 -6.99 5.82 -10.57
N LYS A 248 -5.88 5.12 -10.36
CA LYS A 248 -4.92 4.75 -11.40
C LYS A 248 -4.35 3.38 -11.09
N ASN A 249 -4.26 2.54 -12.10
CA ASN A 249 -3.66 1.22 -12.01
C ASN A 249 -3.02 0.87 -13.35
N LYS A 250 -1.72 0.55 -13.36
CA LYS A 250 -0.98 0.11 -14.54
C LYS A 250 -0.80 -1.41 -14.59
N VAL A 251 -1.25 -2.14 -13.56
CA VAL A 251 -1.06 -3.59 -13.42
C VAL A 251 -2.38 -4.37 -13.50
N ALA A 252 -3.52 -3.67 -13.41
CA ALA A 252 -4.87 -4.22 -13.57
C ALA A 252 -5.86 -3.10 -13.99
N PRO A 253 -7.12 -3.40 -14.33
CA PRO A 253 -8.13 -2.39 -14.63
C PRO A 253 -8.34 -1.42 -13.45
N PRO A 254 -8.28 -0.09 -13.69
CA PRO A 254 -8.46 0.93 -12.65
C PRO A 254 -9.93 1.14 -12.29
N PHE A 255 -10.16 2.09 -11.36
CA PHE A 255 -11.46 2.63 -10.89
C PHE A 255 -12.28 1.68 -10.02
N ARG A 256 -11.74 0.53 -9.62
CA ARG A 256 -12.36 -0.30 -8.59
C ARG A 256 -12.30 0.40 -7.23
N GLN A 257 -13.24 0.03 -6.36
CA GLN A 257 -13.36 0.58 -5.01
C GLN A 257 -13.42 -0.55 -4.00
N ALA A 258 -12.91 -0.28 -2.81
CA ALA A 258 -12.97 -1.16 -1.66
C ALA A 258 -13.45 -0.38 -0.45
N GLU A 259 -14.30 -0.99 0.38
CA GLU A 259 -14.72 -0.43 1.65
C GLU A 259 -14.34 -1.37 2.77
N PHE A 260 -13.78 -0.82 3.84
CA PHE A 260 -13.36 -1.58 5.01
C PHE A 260 -13.34 -0.70 6.26
N ASP A 261 -13.27 -1.37 7.42
CA ASP A 261 -13.26 -0.71 8.71
C ASP A 261 -11.82 -0.47 9.17
N LEU A 262 -11.55 0.77 9.63
CA LEU A 262 -10.36 1.14 10.37
C LEU A 262 -10.75 1.31 11.84
N MET A 263 -10.30 0.40 12.70
CA MET A 263 -10.57 0.42 14.14
C MET A 263 -9.48 1.22 14.87
N TYR A 264 -9.86 2.06 15.81
CA TYR A 264 -8.90 2.83 16.56
C TYR A 264 -8.03 1.93 17.45
N GLY A 265 -6.72 2.04 17.30
CA GLY A 265 -5.74 1.23 18.02
C GLY A 265 -5.56 -0.21 17.54
N GLU A 266 -6.35 -0.67 16.56
CA GLU A 266 -6.26 -2.02 15.98
C GLU A 266 -5.95 -1.99 14.45
N GLY A 267 -6.23 -0.87 13.77
CA GLY A 267 -6.03 -0.73 12.33
C GLY A 267 -7.14 -1.34 11.49
N ILE A 268 -6.78 -1.97 10.36
CA ILE A 268 -7.73 -2.59 9.45
C ILE A 268 -8.37 -3.82 10.11
N SER A 269 -9.72 -3.86 10.13
CA SER A 269 -10.46 -5.02 10.63
C SER A 269 -10.39 -6.17 9.64
N ARG A 270 -9.41 -7.08 9.81
CA ARG A 270 -9.23 -8.25 8.94
C ARG A 270 -10.46 -9.15 8.93
N GLU A 271 -10.99 -9.47 10.10
CA GLU A 271 -12.19 -10.30 10.25
C GLU A 271 -13.40 -9.63 9.60
N GLY A 272 -13.51 -8.29 9.74
CA GLY A 272 -14.56 -7.51 9.08
C GLY A 272 -14.50 -7.61 7.56
N CYS A 273 -13.29 -7.53 6.99
CA CYS A 273 -13.08 -7.72 5.56
C CYS A 273 -13.46 -9.14 5.09
N ILE A 274 -13.06 -10.16 5.85
CA ILE A 274 -13.36 -11.56 5.54
C ILE A 274 -14.88 -11.81 5.59
N VAL A 275 -15.57 -11.37 6.66
CA VAL A 275 -17.03 -11.54 6.81
C VAL A 275 -17.79 -10.88 5.66
N ASP A 276 -17.44 -9.62 5.33
CA ASP A 276 -18.11 -8.87 4.27
C ASP A 276 -17.92 -9.54 2.90
N MET A 277 -16.67 -9.90 2.56
CA MET A 277 -16.34 -10.53 1.28
C MET A 277 -16.85 -11.98 1.19
N ALA A 278 -16.88 -12.74 2.29
CA ALA A 278 -17.43 -14.09 2.31
C ALA A 278 -18.92 -14.09 1.98
N VAL A 279 -19.65 -13.08 2.47
CA VAL A 279 -21.08 -12.92 2.13
C VAL A 279 -21.23 -12.49 0.65
N GLU A 280 -20.41 -11.58 0.18
CA GLU A 280 -20.41 -11.12 -1.22
C GLU A 280 -20.11 -12.26 -2.20
N ALA A 281 -19.12 -13.10 -1.87
CA ALA A 281 -18.75 -14.29 -2.66
C ALA A 281 -19.77 -15.45 -2.56
N GLY A 282 -20.74 -15.37 -1.64
CA GLY A 282 -21.65 -16.49 -1.36
C GLY A 282 -21.00 -17.67 -0.63
N VAL A 283 -19.77 -17.51 -0.15
CA VAL A 283 -19.05 -18.50 0.69
C VAL A 283 -19.70 -18.58 2.06
N ALA A 284 -20.05 -17.44 2.65
CA ALA A 284 -20.89 -17.37 3.84
C ALA A 284 -22.29 -16.86 3.48
N LYS A 285 -23.30 -17.26 4.26
CA LYS A 285 -24.69 -16.84 4.05
C LYS A 285 -25.12 -15.88 5.15
N LYS A 286 -25.83 -14.82 4.74
CA LYS A 286 -26.52 -13.92 5.66
C LYS A 286 -28.02 -14.14 5.54
N SER A 287 -28.65 -14.61 6.61
CA SER A 287 -30.11 -14.82 6.69
C SER A 287 -30.65 -13.98 7.83
N GLY A 288 -31.36 -12.89 7.52
CA GLY A 288 -31.75 -11.88 8.50
C GLY A 288 -30.55 -11.31 9.23
N ALA A 289 -30.49 -11.50 10.55
CA ALA A 289 -29.37 -11.09 11.39
C ALA A 289 -28.26 -12.14 11.52
N TRP A 290 -28.46 -13.37 11.04
CA TRP A 290 -27.56 -14.48 11.24
C TRP A 290 -26.54 -14.61 10.09
N TYR A 291 -25.28 -14.84 10.46
CA TYR A 291 -24.20 -15.21 9.57
C TYR A 291 -23.86 -16.67 9.75
N THR A 292 -23.76 -17.44 8.67
CA THR A 292 -23.47 -18.87 8.69
C THR A 292 -22.45 -19.23 7.61
N TYR A 293 -21.60 -20.20 7.92
CA TYR A 293 -20.64 -20.79 7.00
C TYR A 293 -20.80 -22.31 7.02
N GLY A 294 -21.24 -22.92 5.90
CA GLY A 294 -21.67 -24.31 5.89
C GLY A 294 -22.83 -24.54 6.87
N GLU A 295 -22.61 -25.41 7.86
CA GLU A 295 -23.55 -25.69 8.96
C GLU A 295 -23.23 -24.88 10.23
N GLU A 296 -22.05 -24.22 10.27
CA GLU A 296 -21.63 -23.43 11.42
C GLU A 296 -22.29 -22.05 11.47
N ARG A 297 -22.68 -21.64 12.67
CA ARG A 297 -23.19 -20.28 12.95
C ARG A 297 -22.01 -19.39 13.34
N LEU A 298 -21.66 -18.41 12.49
CA LEU A 298 -20.64 -17.41 12.81
C LEU A 298 -21.13 -16.40 13.85
N GLY A 299 -22.44 -16.13 13.92
CA GLY A 299 -23.01 -15.25 14.94
C GLY A 299 -24.23 -14.47 14.47
N GLN A 300 -24.90 -13.84 15.46
CA GLN A 300 -25.99 -12.91 15.20
C GLN A 300 -25.46 -11.49 15.09
N GLY A 301 -25.48 -10.94 13.89
CA GLY A 301 -24.89 -9.65 13.56
C GLY A 301 -23.43 -9.74 13.10
N ARG A 302 -23.00 -8.71 12.39
CA ARG A 302 -21.64 -8.62 11.81
C ARG A 302 -20.54 -8.65 12.89
N GLU A 303 -20.76 -7.95 14.00
CA GLU A 303 -19.79 -7.87 15.08
C GLU A 303 -19.60 -9.22 15.79
N ALA A 304 -20.69 -9.99 15.99
CA ALA A 304 -20.58 -11.34 16.54
C ALA A 304 -19.81 -12.27 15.58
N ALA A 305 -20.05 -12.19 14.27
CA ALA A 305 -19.32 -12.97 13.29
C ALA A 305 -17.81 -12.62 13.26
N LYS A 306 -17.46 -11.32 13.36
CA LYS A 306 -16.06 -10.87 13.50
C LYS A 306 -15.41 -11.46 14.75
N GLN A 307 -16.12 -11.44 15.89
CA GLN A 307 -15.59 -11.96 17.15
C GLN A 307 -15.35 -13.47 17.06
N THR A 308 -16.27 -14.23 16.45
CA THR A 308 -16.09 -15.67 16.23
C THR A 308 -14.84 -15.97 15.39
N LEU A 309 -14.57 -15.19 14.32
CA LEU A 309 -13.36 -15.36 13.52
C LEU A 309 -12.09 -14.95 14.28
N LYS A 310 -12.18 -13.96 15.16
CA LYS A 310 -11.05 -13.54 16.01
C LYS A 310 -10.69 -14.62 17.04
N GLU A 311 -11.68 -15.32 17.57
CA GLU A 311 -11.52 -16.41 18.54
C GLU A 311 -11.13 -17.75 17.91
N ASN A 312 -11.36 -17.93 16.60
CA ASN A 312 -11.09 -19.18 15.87
C ASN A 312 -10.16 -18.89 14.65
N PRO A 313 -8.83 -18.85 14.85
CA PRO A 313 -7.87 -18.57 13.79
C PRO A 313 -7.95 -19.53 12.60
N ASP A 314 -8.13 -20.83 12.85
CA ASP A 314 -8.21 -21.86 11.79
C ASP A 314 -9.43 -21.61 10.88
N LEU A 315 -10.59 -21.32 11.46
CA LEU A 315 -11.80 -20.98 10.72
C LEU A 315 -11.64 -19.68 9.92
N ARG A 316 -10.94 -18.70 10.51
CA ARG A 316 -10.63 -17.44 9.83
C ARG A 316 -9.76 -17.68 8.59
N GLU A 317 -8.70 -18.49 8.70
CA GLU A 317 -7.79 -18.81 7.61
C GLU A 317 -8.48 -19.61 6.51
N GLU A 318 -9.29 -20.60 6.88
CA GLU A 318 -10.10 -21.37 5.94
C GLU A 318 -11.04 -20.46 5.14
N LEU A 319 -11.76 -19.58 5.85
CA LEU A 319 -12.71 -18.68 5.22
C LEU A 319 -12.00 -17.63 4.34
N GLU A 320 -10.88 -17.07 4.78
CA GLU A 320 -10.06 -16.16 3.99
C GLU A 320 -9.55 -16.82 2.72
N THR A 321 -9.07 -18.06 2.81
CA THR A 321 -8.58 -18.82 1.65
C THR A 321 -9.69 -18.98 0.60
N LYS A 322 -10.88 -19.38 1.00
CA LYS A 322 -12.02 -19.54 0.08
C LYS A 322 -12.48 -18.20 -0.53
N VAL A 323 -12.41 -17.13 0.26
CA VAL A 323 -12.69 -15.78 -0.25
C VAL A 323 -11.63 -15.38 -1.29
N ARG A 324 -10.34 -15.60 -1.02
CA ARG A 324 -9.27 -15.32 -1.97
C ARG A 324 -9.44 -16.08 -3.27
N GLU A 325 -9.77 -17.38 -3.20
CA GLU A 325 -10.07 -18.20 -4.37
C GLU A 325 -11.25 -17.64 -5.18
N SER A 326 -12.34 -17.26 -4.51
CA SER A 326 -13.55 -16.74 -5.16
C SER A 326 -13.33 -15.40 -5.90
N PHE A 327 -12.42 -14.58 -5.41
CA PHE A 327 -12.07 -13.29 -6.00
C PHE A 327 -10.78 -13.34 -6.85
N GLU A 328 -10.21 -14.54 -7.08
CA GLU A 328 -8.95 -14.74 -7.81
C GLU A 328 -7.77 -13.94 -7.21
N ILE A 329 -7.77 -13.76 -5.87
CA ILE A 329 -6.69 -13.08 -5.15
C ILE A 329 -5.60 -14.09 -4.85
N PRO A 330 -4.32 -13.83 -5.18
CA PRO A 330 -3.23 -14.74 -4.86
C PRO A 330 -3.19 -15.11 -3.38
N ILE A 331 -2.99 -16.41 -3.11
CA ILE A 331 -2.70 -16.90 -1.75
C ILE A 331 -1.23 -16.59 -1.47
N ILE A 332 -0.98 -15.84 -0.41
CA ILE A 332 0.36 -15.40 -0.03
C ILE A 332 0.78 -16.19 1.21
N THR A 333 1.92 -16.87 1.10
CA THR A 333 2.50 -17.59 2.23
C THR A 333 3.20 -16.58 3.15
N ARG A 334 2.75 -16.50 4.40
CA ARG A 334 3.44 -15.78 5.48
C ARG A 334 4.47 -16.71 6.11
N SER A 335 5.57 -16.19 6.61
CA SER A 335 6.52 -16.98 7.41
C SER A 335 5.82 -17.43 8.70
N THR A 336 5.80 -18.74 8.96
CA THR A 336 5.01 -19.37 10.02
C THR A 336 5.45 -19.01 11.44
N GLU A 337 6.57 -18.31 11.64
CA GLU A 337 7.08 -17.95 12.97
C GLU A 337 6.44 -16.70 13.59
N GLU A 338 5.72 -15.86 12.80
CA GLU A 338 5.14 -14.59 13.27
C GLU A 338 3.61 -14.56 13.31
N ALA A 339 2.92 -15.62 12.88
CA ALA A 339 1.46 -15.67 12.94
C ALA A 339 0.91 -15.61 14.38
N ASP A 340 1.73 -16.02 15.38
CA ASP A 340 1.38 -15.99 16.81
C ASP A 340 1.68 -14.64 17.50
N ALA A 341 2.50 -13.76 16.90
CA ALA A 341 2.88 -12.47 17.48
C ALA A 341 1.78 -11.38 17.35
N LEU A 342 0.79 -11.58 16.50
CA LEU A 342 -0.31 -10.65 16.28
C LEU A 342 -1.45 -10.74 17.31
N THR A 343 -1.27 -11.52 18.38
CA THR A 343 -2.19 -11.53 19.52
C THR A 343 -1.89 -10.36 20.46
N PRO A 344 -2.87 -9.51 20.83
CA PRO A 344 -2.63 -8.37 21.71
C PRO A 344 -2.06 -8.83 23.07
N VAL A 345 -0.92 -8.30 23.45
CA VAL A 345 -0.33 -8.51 24.79
C VAL A 345 -1.37 -8.14 25.85
N ALA A 346 -1.78 -9.11 26.65
CA ALA A 346 -2.69 -8.94 27.76
C ALA A 346 -2.13 -7.89 28.74
N LYS A 347 -2.97 -6.94 29.19
CA LYS A 347 -2.65 -5.91 30.17
C LYS A 347 -1.99 -6.53 31.41
N PRO A 348 -0.88 -5.96 31.92
CA PRO A 348 -0.32 -6.42 33.17
C PRO A 348 -1.31 -6.19 34.31
N ALA A 349 -1.57 -7.26 35.08
CA ALA A 349 -2.44 -7.23 36.24
C ALA A 349 -1.94 -6.19 37.25
N LYS A 350 -2.79 -5.25 37.62
CA LYS A 350 -2.53 -4.36 38.77
C LYS A 350 -2.35 -5.20 40.01
N LYS A 351 -1.11 -5.26 40.55
CA LYS A 351 -0.86 -5.71 41.92
C LYS A 351 -1.48 -4.71 42.88
N LYS A 352 -2.32 -5.22 43.79
CA LYS A 352 -2.84 -4.50 44.94
C LYS A 352 -1.71 -4.19 45.93
#